data_2dd6d034bcf0927c8d16d1ca26c1f9d4
#
_entry.id   2dd6d034bcf0927c8d16d1ca26c1f9d4
#
_cell.length_a   1.000
_cell.length_b   1.000
_cell.length_c   1.000
_cell.angle_alpha   90.00
_cell.angle_beta   90.00
_cell.angle_gamma   90.00
#
_symmetry.space_group_name_H-M   'P 1'
#
loop_
_entity.id
_entity.type
_entity.pdbx_description
1 polymer ?
#
loop_
_entity_poly.entity_id
_entity_poly.type
_entity_poly.pdbx_seq_one_letter_code
_entity_poly.pdbx_strand_id
1 'polypeptide(L)'
;MDINEFDKMQHERNLYQLAIYFDGVIHKSSKSFHDGTIYDDPVDGVEDALKKLSKDYILIIYTCKANPERPLVNGKTGIELIWEWLKKYNLNKYIEDITYIKPNAKYYIDDKGIRFTDWNQTIKEVYE
;
A
#
# COMPACT_ATOMS: atom_id res chain seq x y z
N MET A 1 -6.64 10.90 -28.62
CA MET A 1 -6.74 9.52 -28.13
C MET A 1 -8.20 9.16 -27.95
N ASP A 2 -8.68 8.09 -28.53
CA ASP A 2 -10.05 7.66 -28.30
C ASP A 2 -10.18 6.84 -27.01
N ILE A 3 -11.45 6.56 -26.66
CA ILE A 3 -11.78 5.84 -25.42
C ILE A 3 -11.19 4.44 -25.37
N ASN A 4 -11.14 3.74 -26.52
CA ASN A 4 -10.63 2.38 -26.58
C ASN A 4 -9.11 2.35 -26.35
N GLU A 5 -8.39 3.31 -26.91
CA GLU A 5 -6.95 3.44 -26.69
C GLU A 5 -6.64 3.79 -25.26
N PHE A 6 -7.44 4.70 -24.66
CA PHE A 6 -7.29 5.08 -23.26
C PHE A 6 -7.50 3.88 -22.33
N ASP A 7 -8.58 3.12 -22.53
CA ASP A 7 -8.88 1.94 -21.73
C ASP A 7 -7.79 0.88 -21.83
N LYS A 8 -7.27 0.66 -23.03
CA LYS A 8 -6.17 -0.27 -23.27
C LYS A 8 -4.92 0.17 -22.50
N MET A 9 -4.58 1.44 -22.56
CA MET A 9 -3.42 1.98 -21.85
C MET A 9 -3.56 1.82 -20.34
N GLN A 10 -4.75 2.08 -19.78
CA GLN A 10 -5.02 1.90 -18.36
C GLN A 10 -4.92 0.43 -17.96
N HIS A 11 -5.46 -0.46 -18.77
CA HIS A 11 -5.34 -1.90 -18.52
C HIS A 11 -3.87 -2.35 -18.50
N GLU A 12 -3.09 -1.93 -19.48
CA GLU A 12 -1.66 -2.26 -19.55
C GLU A 12 -0.91 -1.70 -18.33
N ARG A 13 -1.21 -0.46 -17.93
CA ARG A 13 -0.62 0.13 -16.73
C ARG A 13 -0.95 -0.68 -15.48
N ASN A 14 -2.20 -1.10 -15.31
CA ASN A 14 -2.65 -1.86 -14.16
C ASN A 14 -1.93 -3.20 -14.04
N LEU A 15 -1.52 -3.81 -15.16
CA LEU A 15 -0.75 -5.05 -15.16
C LEU A 15 0.64 -4.90 -14.52
N TYR A 16 1.14 -3.67 -14.42
CA TYR A 16 2.46 -3.37 -13.85
C TYR A 16 2.36 -2.67 -12.49
N GLN A 17 1.18 -2.54 -11.94
CA GLN A 17 1.00 -1.95 -10.62
C GLN A 17 0.94 -3.03 -9.54
N LEU A 18 1.67 -2.79 -8.44
CA LEU A 18 1.51 -3.53 -7.20
C LEU A 18 0.94 -2.59 -6.15
N ALA A 19 -0.13 -3.02 -5.51
CA ALA A 19 -0.70 -2.30 -4.38
C ALA A 19 -0.17 -2.91 -3.08
N ILE A 20 0.46 -2.08 -2.26
CA ILE A 20 1.10 -2.54 -1.03
C ILE A 20 0.43 -1.85 0.15
N TYR A 21 -0.10 -2.64 1.08
CA TYR A 21 -0.66 -2.10 2.31
C TYR A 21 0.45 -1.54 3.18
N PHE A 22 0.15 -0.53 3.99
CA PHE A 22 1.18 0.18 4.74
C PHE A 22 1.43 -0.47 6.11
N ASP A 23 0.42 -0.46 6.98
CA ASP A 23 0.56 -0.93 8.35
C ASP A 23 0.66 -2.45 8.39
N GLY A 24 1.72 -2.96 9.02
CA GLY A 24 1.99 -4.40 9.10
C GLY A 24 2.76 -4.96 7.91
N VAL A 25 2.95 -4.20 6.85
CA VAL A 25 3.67 -4.64 5.64
C VAL A 25 4.92 -3.81 5.39
N ILE A 26 4.79 -2.48 5.39
CA ILE A 26 5.93 -1.55 5.24
C ILE A 26 6.32 -0.98 6.59
N HIS A 27 5.36 -0.44 7.33
CA HIS A 27 5.50 0.08 8.69
C HIS A 27 5.16 -1.04 9.67
N LYS A 28 6.00 -1.28 10.65
CA LYS A 28 5.78 -2.39 11.61
C LYS A 28 4.45 -2.30 12.31
N SER A 29 4.05 -1.10 12.72
CA SER A 29 2.76 -0.88 13.36
C SER A 29 2.51 -1.78 14.57
N SER A 30 3.53 -1.94 15.41
CA SER A 30 3.50 -2.89 16.54
C SER A 30 2.43 -2.57 17.59
N LYS A 31 1.98 -1.31 17.66
CA LYS A 31 0.91 -0.87 18.56
C LYS A 31 -0.43 -0.78 17.85
N SER A 32 -0.55 -1.30 16.65
CA SER A 32 -1.72 -1.12 15.76
C SER A 32 -2.02 0.37 15.55
N PHE A 33 -3.28 0.78 15.47
CA PHE A 33 -3.62 2.20 15.46
C PHE A 33 -3.37 2.78 16.86
N HIS A 34 -2.41 3.66 16.99
CA HIS A 34 -2.02 4.25 18.25
C HIS A 34 -2.59 5.67 18.39
N ASP A 35 -1.88 6.66 17.87
CA ASP A 35 -2.27 8.08 17.96
C ASP A 35 -2.38 8.75 16.58
N GLY A 36 -2.34 7.97 15.52
CA GLY A 36 -2.36 8.47 14.15
C GLY A 36 -0.98 8.81 13.58
N THR A 37 0.06 8.81 14.41
CA THR A 37 1.44 9.04 13.94
C THR A 37 2.00 7.78 13.29
N ILE A 38 3.05 7.95 12.49
CA ILE A 38 3.82 6.83 11.95
C ILE A 38 5.01 6.62 12.90
N TYR A 39 4.78 5.84 13.93
CA TYR A 39 5.62 5.79 15.12
C TYR A 39 6.70 4.72 15.11
N ASP A 40 6.59 3.73 14.24
CA ASP A 40 7.42 2.54 14.29
C ASP A 40 8.46 2.51 13.16
N ASP A 41 9.30 1.50 13.19
CA ASP A 41 10.32 1.27 12.18
C ASP A 41 9.74 0.54 10.96
N PRO A 42 10.47 0.53 9.83
CA PRO A 42 10.13 -0.33 8.69
C PRO A 42 10.21 -1.81 9.06
N VAL A 43 9.37 -2.61 8.41
CA VAL A 43 9.46 -4.07 8.51
C VAL A 43 10.81 -4.55 7.97
N ASP A 44 11.41 -5.52 8.63
CA ASP A 44 12.70 -6.07 8.20
C ASP A 44 12.64 -6.55 6.75
N GLY A 45 13.63 -6.14 5.95
CA GLY A 45 13.74 -6.54 4.56
C GLY A 45 12.94 -5.70 3.58
N VAL A 46 12.16 -4.70 4.05
CA VAL A 46 11.31 -3.92 3.16
C VAL A 46 12.11 -3.10 2.15
N GLU A 47 13.25 -2.54 2.53
CA GLU A 47 14.06 -1.72 1.60
C GLU A 47 14.51 -2.55 0.39
N ASP A 48 15.10 -3.72 0.64
CA ASP A 48 15.56 -4.60 -0.44
C ASP A 48 14.38 -5.07 -1.30
N ALA A 49 13.25 -5.38 -0.67
CA ALA A 49 12.05 -5.81 -1.38
C ALA A 49 11.50 -4.72 -2.29
N LEU A 50 11.33 -3.50 -1.79
CA LEU A 50 10.83 -2.39 -2.58
C LEU A 50 11.78 -2.03 -3.71
N LYS A 51 13.08 -2.06 -3.44
CA LYS A 51 14.11 -1.82 -4.48
C LYS A 51 14.00 -2.83 -5.62
N LYS A 52 13.83 -4.09 -5.30
CA LYS A 52 13.68 -5.15 -6.30
C LYS A 52 12.38 -4.99 -7.09
N LEU A 53 11.26 -4.83 -6.37
CA LEU A 53 9.94 -4.74 -6.99
C LEU A 53 9.80 -3.50 -7.86
N SER A 54 10.37 -2.38 -7.48
CA SER A 54 10.28 -1.13 -8.23
C SER A 54 10.97 -1.17 -9.59
N LYS A 55 11.83 -2.15 -9.84
CA LYS A 55 12.45 -2.34 -11.15
C LYS A 55 11.45 -2.88 -12.18
N ASP A 56 10.47 -3.64 -11.74
CA ASP A 56 9.53 -4.32 -12.63
C ASP A 56 8.10 -3.80 -12.50
N TYR A 57 7.77 -3.11 -11.41
CA TYR A 57 6.42 -2.71 -11.08
C TYR A 57 6.35 -1.26 -10.60
N ILE A 58 5.18 -0.66 -10.80
CA ILE A 58 4.81 0.62 -10.21
C ILE A 58 4.25 0.32 -8.82
N LEU A 59 4.88 0.85 -7.78
CA LEU A 59 4.50 0.55 -6.40
C LEU A 59 3.57 1.63 -5.85
N ILE A 60 2.39 1.23 -5.43
CA ILE A 60 1.38 2.13 -4.85
C ILE A 60 1.05 1.65 -3.44
N ILE A 61 1.17 2.55 -2.48
CA ILE A 61 0.74 2.28 -1.10
C ILE A 61 -0.74 2.58 -0.99
N TYR A 62 -1.52 1.67 -0.39
CA TYR A 62 -2.90 1.93 -0.04
C TYR A 62 -3.10 1.73 1.46
N THR A 63 -3.83 2.66 2.07
CA THR A 63 -4.04 2.66 3.52
C THR A 63 -5.17 3.62 3.91
N CYS A 64 -5.96 3.27 4.92
CA CYS A 64 -6.98 4.17 5.46
C CYS A 64 -6.37 5.47 6.01
N LYS A 65 -5.11 5.44 6.41
CA LYS A 65 -4.41 6.64 6.90
C LYS A 65 -4.35 7.76 5.87
N ALA A 66 -4.46 7.42 4.59
CA ALA A 66 -4.43 8.39 3.49
C ALA A 66 -5.78 9.08 3.24
N ASN A 67 -6.85 8.67 3.91
CA ASN A 67 -8.17 9.28 3.74
C ASN A 67 -8.13 10.75 4.16
N PRO A 68 -8.44 11.69 3.23
CA PRO A 68 -8.35 13.12 3.52
C PRO A 68 -9.37 13.62 4.55
N GLU A 69 -10.42 12.84 4.84
CA GLU A 69 -11.41 13.18 5.85
C GLU A 69 -10.95 12.88 7.29
N ARG A 70 -9.83 12.20 7.44
CA ARG A 70 -9.30 11.92 8.77
C ARG A 70 -8.75 13.19 9.43
N PRO A 71 -8.85 13.31 10.76
CA PRO A 71 -8.30 14.46 11.46
C PRO A 71 -6.81 14.63 11.21
N LEU A 72 -6.37 15.88 11.12
CA LEU A 72 -4.94 16.17 11.02
C LEU A 72 -4.20 15.71 12.28
N VAL A 73 -2.97 15.25 12.12
CA VAL A 73 -2.08 14.87 13.20
C VAL A 73 -0.90 15.83 13.16
N ASN A 74 -0.71 16.59 14.20
CA ASN A 74 0.31 17.66 14.25
C ASN A 74 0.21 18.61 13.06
N GLY A 75 -1.02 18.91 12.62
CA GLY A 75 -1.28 19.81 11.50
C GLY A 75 -1.04 19.20 10.12
N LYS A 76 -0.84 17.88 10.02
CA LYS A 76 -0.52 17.20 8.76
C LYS A 76 -1.54 16.14 8.40
N THR A 77 -1.72 15.92 7.09
CA THR A 77 -2.54 14.82 6.58
C THR A 77 -1.79 13.49 6.70
N GLY A 78 -2.54 12.39 6.66
CA GLY A 78 -1.93 11.05 6.67
C GLY A 78 -0.95 10.84 5.51
N ILE A 79 -1.29 11.35 4.31
CA ILE A 79 -0.41 11.26 3.15
C ILE A 79 0.92 12.00 3.41
N GLU A 80 0.85 13.20 3.97
CA GLU A 80 2.06 13.97 4.31
C GLU A 80 2.92 13.22 5.33
N LEU A 81 2.30 12.66 6.36
CA LEU A 81 3.01 11.89 7.38
C LEU A 81 3.70 10.66 6.79
N ILE A 82 3.01 9.95 5.89
CA ILE A 82 3.57 8.75 5.26
C ILE A 82 4.77 9.12 4.37
N TRP A 83 4.63 10.17 3.55
CA TRP A 83 5.77 10.63 2.72
C TRP A 83 6.96 11.05 3.55
N GLU A 84 6.76 11.75 4.65
CA GLU A 84 7.85 12.14 5.56
C GLU A 84 8.53 10.92 6.17
N TRP A 85 7.75 9.94 6.60
CA TRP A 85 8.27 8.70 7.16
C TRP A 85 9.08 7.90 6.12
N LEU A 86 8.55 7.77 4.90
CA LEU A 86 9.25 7.10 3.81
C LEU A 86 10.58 7.79 3.51
N LYS A 87 10.57 9.12 3.46
CA LYS A 87 11.77 9.91 3.21
C LYS A 87 12.81 9.72 4.31
N LYS A 88 12.38 9.66 5.55
CA LYS A 88 13.26 9.42 6.71
C LYS A 88 14.05 8.11 6.55
N TYR A 89 13.44 7.09 5.99
CA TYR A 89 14.05 5.77 5.80
C TYR A 89 14.54 5.53 4.38
N ASN A 90 14.60 6.55 3.53
CA ASN A 90 15.05 6.45 2.13
C ASN A 90 14.22 5.48 1.28
N LEU A 91 12.94 5.34 1.58
CA LEU A 91 12.01 4.46 0.86
C LEU A 91 11.16 5.20 -0.17
N ASN A 92 11.09 6.52 -0.08
CA ASN A 92 10.22 7.34 -0.92
C ASN A 92 10.51 7.21 -2.43
N LYS A 93 11.75 6.95 -2.80
CA LYS A 93 12.16 6.82 -4.21
C LYS A 93 11.58 5.60 -4.91
N TYR A 94 11.07 4.63 -4.17
CA TYR A 94 10.48 3.40 -4.73
C TYR A 94 8.97 3.50 -4.90
N ILE A 95 8.34 4.49 -4.29
CA ILE A 95 6.88 4.60 -4.23
C ILE A 95 6.39 5.67 -5.20
N GLU A 96 5.45 5.27 -6.05
CA GLU A 96 4.84 6.17 -7.04
C GLU A 96 3.73 7.02 -6.43
N ASP A 97 2.87 6.42 -5.60
CA ASP A 97 1.69 7.08 -5.08
C ASP A 97 1.22 6.47 -3.77
N ILE A 98 0.45 7.24 -3.02
CA ILE A 98 -0.19 6.81 -1.78
C ILE A 98 -1.68 7.15 -1.89
N THR A 99 -2.55 6.17 -1.65
CA THR A 99 -3.99 6.35 -1.78
C THR A 99 -4.74 5.66 -0.64
N TYR A 100 -5.96 6.11 -0.36
CA TYR A 100 -6.86 5.42 0.57
C TYR A 100 -7.84 4.50 -0.15
N ILE A 101 -7.94 4.64 -1.47
CA ILE A 101 -8.79 3.79 -2.31
C ILE A 101 -7.93 2.65 -2.83
N LYS A 102 -8.42 1.42 -2.69
CA LYS A 102 -7.72 0.24 -3.20
C LYS A 102 -7.56 0.34 -4.72
N PRO A 103 -6.33 0.48 -5.24
CA PRO A 103 -6.12 0.66 -6.67
C PRO A 103 -6.29 -0.64 -7.43
N ASN A 104 -6.57 -0.56 -8.74
CA ASN A 104 -6.42 -1.69 -9.62
C ASN A 104 -4.95 -2.06 -9.72
N ALA A 105 -4.63 -3.31 -9.48
CA ALA A 105 -3.24 -3.76 -9.49
C ALA A 105 -3.16 -5.23 -9.88
N LYS A 106 -1.98 -5.64 -10.35
CA LYS A 106 -1.73 -7.05 -10.66
C LYS A 106 -1.72 -7.89 -9.38
N TYR A 107 -1.11 -7.38 -8.32
CA TYR A 107 -1.03 -8.06 -7.03
C TYR A 107 -1.32 -7.07 -5.90
N TYR A 108 -1.85 -7.59 -4.81
CA TYR A 108 -2.06 -6.86 -3.56
C TYR A 108 -1.25 -7.54 -2.46
N ILE A 109 -0.32 -6.80 -1.87
CA ILE A 109 0.51 -7.30 -0.76
C ILE A 109 -0.08 -6.76 0.53
N ASP A 110 -0.69 -7.65 1.31
CA ASP A 110 -1.44 -7.33 2.51
C ASP A 110 -1.23 -8.44 3.53
N ASP A 111 -1.12 -8.09 4.80
CA ASP A 111 -0.91 -9.06 5.88
C ASP A 111 -2.19 -9.77 6.35
N LYS A 112 -3.34 -9.29 5.92
CA LYS A 112 -4.66 -9.81 6.35
C LYS A 112 -5.48 -10.39 5.21
N GLY A 113 -4.98 -10.32 4.00
CA GLY A 113 -5.70 -10.81 2.84
C GLY A 113 -5.80 -12.32 2.81
N ILE A 114 -6.98 -12.81 2.46
CA ILE A 114 -7.20 -14.23 2.20
C ILE A 114 -7.30 -14.41 0.69
N ARG A 115 -6.45 -15.27 0.13
CA ARG A 115 -6.54 -15.60 -1.29
C ARG A 115 -7.80 -16.43 -1.54
N PHE A 116 -8.71 -15.88 -2.32
CA PHE A 116 -9.93 -16.59 -2.66
C PHE A 116 -9.64 -17.68 -3.70
N THR A 117 -10.03 -18.91 -3.38
CA THR A 117 -10.07 -20.05 -4.31
C THR A 117 -11.49 -20.57 -4.45
N ASP A 118 -12.15 -20.81 -3.33
CA ASP A 118 -13.56 -21.17 -3.26
C ASP A 118 -14.09 -20.82 -1.86
N TRP A 119 -15.40 -20.82 -1.71
CA TRP A 119 -16.02 -20.45 -0.45
C TRP A 119 -15.76 -21.42 0.69
N ASN A 120 -15.64 -22.71 0.42
CA ASN A 120 -15.35 -23.69 1.46
C ASN A 120 -13.99 -23.40 2.10
N GLN A 121 -12.97 -23.13 1.28
CA GLN A 121 -11.63 -22.80 1.78
C GLN A 121 -11.63 -21.47 2.51
N THR A 122 -12.32 -20.47 1.98
CA THR A 122 -12.39 -19.14 2.59
C THR A 122 -13.02 -19.19 3.98
N ILE A 123 -14.14 -19.89 4.12
CA ILE A 123 -14.81 -20.06 5.41
C ILE A 123 -13.90 -20.76 6.41
N LYS A 124 -13.18 -21.78 5.96
CA LYS A 124 -12.23 -22.51 6.79
C LYS A 124 -11.11 -21.60 7.31
N GLU A 125 -10.52 -20.78 6.44
CA GLU A 125 -9.46 -19.85 6.82
C GLU A 125 -9.95 -18.78 7.79
N VAL A 126 -11.16 -18.27 7.62
CA VAL A 126 -11.73 -17.27 8.51
C VAL A 126 -11.92 -17.81 9.93
N TYR A 127 -12.35 -19.05 10.07
CA TYR A 127 -12.72 -19.64 11.37
C TYR A 127 -11.62 -20.51 12.01
N GLU A 128 -10.54 -20.73 11.35
CA GLU A 128 -9.36 -21.37 11.94
C GLU A 128 -8.37 -20.32 12.45
#